data_879b5bc57586329a352d405ef44d2511
#
_entry.id   879b5bc57586329a352d405ef44d2511
#
_cell.length_a   1.000
_cell.length_b   1.000
_cell.length_c   1.000
_cell.angle_alpha   90.00
_cell.angle_beta   90.00
_cell.angle_gamma   90.00
#
_symmetry.space_group_name_H-M   'P 1'
#
loop_
_entity.id
_entity.type
_entity.pdbx_description
1 polymer ?
#
loop_
_entity_poly.entity_id
_entity_poly.type
_entity_poly.pdbx_seq_one_letter_code
_entity_poly.pdbx_strand_id
1 'polypeptide(L)' 'SKSQEEEKRILEQYLGKNSSLVKDKLGEPSQIIFESPYKIYVYKKSQMIVTCERRFYIEPKKDLIEKFDSKNCINK' A
#
# COMPACT_ATOMS: atom_id res chain seq x y z
N SER A 1 11.75 -13.49 -4.27
CA SER A 1 12.15 -14.04 -2.97
C SER A 1 10.94 -14.38 -2.14
N LYS A 2 11.15 -15.17 -1.11
CA LYS A 2 10.09 -15.57 -0.20
C LYS A 2 9.45 -14.34 0.47
N SER A 3 10.28 -13.38 0.84
CA SER A 3 9.81 -12.14 1.49
C SER A 3 8.94 -11.31 0.53
N GLN A 4 9.31 -11.25 -0.73
CA GLN A 4 8.52 -10.54 -1.74
C GLN A 4 7.20 -11.22 -2.01
N GLU A 5 7.18 -12.54 -2.04
CA GLU A 5 5.96 -13.31 -2.23
C GLU A 5 5.00 -13.10 -1.05
N GLU A 6 5.54 -13.09 0.15
CA GLU A 6 4.76 -12.87 1.36
C GLU A 6 4.16 -11.47 1.36
N GLU A 7 4.96 -10.46 0.99
CA GLU A 7 4.51 -9.09 0.90
C GLU A 7 3.36 -8.96 -0.12
N LYS A 8 3.52 -9.56 -1.29
CA LYS A 8 2.49 -9.54 -2.31
C LYS A 8 1.19 -10.15 -1.81
N ARG A 9 1.29 -11.30 -1.13
CA ARG A 9 0.12 -11.98 -0.59
C ARG A 9 -0.62 -11.11 0.42
N ILE A 10 0.13 -10.45 1.29
CA ILE A 10 -0.45 -9.57 2.29
C ILE A 10 -1.20 -8.41 1.62
N LEU A 11 -0.60 -7.83 0.60
CA LEU A 11 -1.20 -6.65 -0.05
C LEU A 11 -2.34 -6.99 -1.01
N GLU A 12 -2.36 -8.20 -1.55
CA GLU A 12 -3.42 -8.60 -2.47
C GLU A 12 -4.81 -8.57 -1.83
N GLN A 13 -4.88 -8.69 -0.51
CA GLN A 13 -6.16 -8.64 0.18
C GLN A 13 -6.89 -7.30 0.01
N TYR A 14 -6.14 -6.25 -0.34
CA TYR A 14 -6.73 -4.92 -0.50
C TYR A 14 -7.24 -4.65 -1.91
N LEU A 15 -6.87 -5.48 -2.89
CA LEU A 15 -7.29 -5.24 -4.27
C LEU A 15 -8.80 -5.31 -4.43
N GLY A 16 -9.38 -4.33 -5.12
CA GLY A 16 -10.82 -4.24 -5.33
C GLY A 16 -11.61 -3.81 -4.11
N LYS A 17 -10.92 -3.46 -3.02
CA LYS A 17 -11.58 -3.02 -1.80
C LYS A 17 -11.55 -1.50 -1.70
N ASN A 18 -12.44 -0.96 -0.87
CA ASN A 18 -12.50 0.48 -0.62
C ASN A 18 -11.24 0.93 0.14
N SER A 19 -10.80 2.16 -0.12
CA SER A 19 -9.63 2.72 0.54
C SER A 19 -9.75 2.76 2.06
N SER A 20 -10.96 2.80 2.58
CA SER A 20 -11.18 2.80 4.03
C SER A 20 -10.65 1.54 4.70
N LEU A 21 -10.61 0.42 3.98
CA LEU A 21 -10.05 -0.82 4.53
C LEU A 21 -8.56 -0.65 4.84
N VAL A 22 -7.83 0.05 3.96
CA VAL A 22 -6.41 0.31 4.19
C VAL A 22 -6.23 1.18 5.43
N LYS A 23 -7.02 2.24 5.54
CA LYS A 23 -6.94 3.13 6.72
C LYS A 23 -7.30 2.42 8.00
N ASP A 24 -8.31 1.54 7.95
CA ASP A 24 -8.71 0.78 9.14
C ASP A 24 -7.58 -0.14 9.62
N LYS A 25 -6.88 -0.76 8.69
CA LYS A 25 -5.85 -1.74 9.04
C LYS A 25 -4.47 -1.12 9.27
N LEU A 26 -4.13 -0.09 8.50
CA LEU A 26 -2.79 0.49 8.54
C LEU A 26 -2.74 1.89 9.15
N GLY A 27 -3.88 2.50 9.42
CA GLY A 27 -3.94 3.86 9.95
C GLY A 27 -3.82 4.89 8.84
N GLU A 28 -3.54 6.13 9.21
CA GLU A 28 -3.38 7.21 8.24
C GLU A 28 -2.11 7.04 7.45
N PRO A 29 -2.15 7.30 6.13
CA PRO A 29 -0.94 7.18 5.32
C PRO A 29 0.10 8.25 5.70
N SER A 30 1.36 7.92 5.46
CA SER A 30 2.45 8.87 5.67
C SER A 30 2.33 10.04 4.72
N GLN A 31 1.77 9.80 3.54
CA GLN A 31 1.65 10.80 2.48
C GLN A 31 0.54 10.39 1.54
N ILE A 32 -0.15 11.39 0.96
CA ILE A 32 -1.13 11.15 -0.09
C ILE A 32 -0.66 11.89 -1.32
N ILE A 33 -0.51 11.17 -2.44
CA ILE A 33 -0.05 11.73 -3.70
C ILE A 33 -1.18 11.65 -4.71
N PHE A 34 -1.36 12.72 -5.49
CA PHE A 34 -2.31 12.73 -6.60
C PHE A 34 -1.53 12.64 -7.89
N GLU A 35 -1.66 11.53 -8.58
CA GLU A 35 -0.95 11.26 -9.82
C GLU A 35 -1.96 10.64 -10.77
N SER A 36 -2.54 11.51 -11.62
CA SER A 36 -3.67 11.13 -12.48
C SER A 36 -3.44 9.79 -13.19
N PRO A 37 -4.42 8.89 -13.18
CA PRO A 37 -5.78 9.06 -12.66
C PRO A 37 -5.95 8.64 -11.20
N TYR A 38 -4.87 8.44 -10.46
CA TYR A 38 -4.91 7.84 -9.14
C TYR A 38 -4.72 8.80 -7.99
N LYS A 39 -5.32 8.44 -6.86
CA LYS A 39 -4.96 8.94 -5.55
C LYS A 39 -4.12 7.83 -4.91
N ILE A 40 -2.94 8.15 -4.43
CA ILE A 40 -1.99 7.15 -3.94
C ILE A 40 -1.76 7.34 -2.45
N TYR A 41 -2.07 6.31 -1.66
CA TYR A 41 -1.73 6.29 -0.25
C TYR A 41 -0.34 5.69 -0.09
N VAL A 42 0.57 6.45 0.52
CA VAL A 42 1.95 6.02 0.73
C VAL A 42 2.14 5.75 2.22
N TYR A 43 2.55 4.54 2.55
CA TYR A 43 2.83 4.12 3.93
C TYR A 43 4.32 3.80 4.05
N LYS A 44 5.01 4.52 4.94
CA LYS A 44 6.44 4.31 5.17
C LYS A 44 6.66 3.83 6.59
N LYS A 45 7.55 2.86 6.73
CA LYS A 45 7.89 2.30 8.02
C LYS A 45 9.37 1.96 8.05
N SER A 46 10.09 2.43 9.07
CA SER A 46 11.49 2.07 9.26
C SER A 46 11.59 0.62 9.66
N GLN A 47 12.44 -0.12 8.96
CA GLN A 47 12.74 -1.51 9.27
C GLN A 47 14.25 -1.69 9.26
N MET A 48 14.83 -1.81 10.42
CA MET A 48 16.28 -1.92 10.57
C MET A 48 16.96 -0.71 9.92
N ILE A 49 17.74 -0.91 8.84
CA ILE A 49 18.45 0.16 8.16
C ILE A 49 17.77 0.61 6.87
N VAL A 50 16.61 0.04 6.55
CA VAL A 50 15.88 0.39 5.34
C VAL A 50 14.49 0.91 5.69
N THR A 51 13.88 1.63 4.76
CA THR A 51 12.52 2.11 4.92
C THR A 51 11.60 1.30 4.01
N CYS A 52 10.65 0.59 4.61
CA CYS A 52 9.60 -0.10 3.88
C CYS A 52 8.62 0.94 3.36
N GLU A 53 8.36 0.93 2.07
CA GLU A 53 7.38 1.84 1.47
C GLU A 53 6.34 1.02 0.74
N ARG A 54 5.07 1.21 1.11
CA ARG A 54 3.93 0.58 0.46
C ARG A 54 3.07 1.66 -0.16
N ARG A 55 2.63 1.44 -1.40
CA ARG A 55 1.77 2.37 -2.11
C ARG A 55 0.52 1.66 -2.57
N PHE A 56 -0.63 2.29 -2.32
CA PHE A 56 -1.93 1.79 -2.76
C PHE A 56 -2.51 2.78 -3.75
N TYR A 57 -2.78 2.33 -4.96
CA TYR A 57 -3.29 3.16 -6.03
C TYR A 57 -4.81 3.06 -6.05
N ILE A 58 -5.46 4.16 -5.76
CA ILE A 58 -6.90 4.22 -5.56
C ILE A 58 -7.56 4.93 -6.73
N GLU A 59 -8.58 4.27 -7.32
CA GLU A 59 -9.38 4.89 -8.36
C GLU A 59 -10.35 5.84 -7.64
N PRO A 60 -10.28 7.16 -7.91
CA PRO A 60 -10.97 8.14 -7.05
C PRO A 60 -12.49 8.17 -7.19
N LYS A 61 -13.05 7.77 -8.34
CA LYS A 61 -14.49 7.79 -8.52
C LYS A 61 -15.20 6.75 -7.68
N LYS A 62 -14.65 5.54 -7.63
CA LYS A 62 -15.22 4.43 -6.87
C LYS A 62 -14.56 4.26 -5.52
N ASP A 63 -13.41 4.91 -5.32
CA ASP A 63 -12.62 4.80 -4.10
C ASP A 63 -12.17 3.36 -3.84
N LEU A 64 -11.79 2.67 -4.93
CA LEU A 64 -11.35 1.28 -4.87
C LEU A 64 -9.87 1.17 -5.20
N ILE A 65 -9.21 0.25 -4.51
CA ILE A 65 -7.79 0.00 -4.71
C ILE A 65 -7.61 -0.87 -5.94
N GLU A 66 -6.93 -0.34 -6.98
CA GLU A 66 -6.73 -1.04 -8.24
C GLU A 66 -5.39 -1.75 -8.33
N LYS A 67 -4.38 -1.22 -7.65
CA LYS A 67 -3.06 -1.87 -7.64
C LYS A 67 -2.27 -1.39 -6.44
N PHE A 68 -1.16 -2.06 -6.20
CA PHE A 68 -0.27 -1.71 -5.10
C PHE A 68 1.18 -1.91 -5.54
N ASP A 69 2.08 -1.36 -4.74
CA ASP A 69 3.51 -1.54 -4.92
C ASP A 69 4.17 -1.53 -3.55
N SER A 70 5.31 -2.18 -3.43
CA SER A 70 6.06 -2.12 -2.19
C SER A 70 7.55 -2.20 -2.46
N LYS A 71 8.33 -1.54 -1.61
CA LYS A 71 9.80 -1.50 -1.71
C LYS A 71 10.40 -1.71 -0.34
N ASN A 72 11.43 -2.57 -0.29
CA ASN A 72 12.25 -2.75 0.90
C ASN A 72 11.46 -3.20 2.13
N CYS A 73 10.35 -3.90 1.93
CA CYS A 73 9.56 -4.39 3.03
C CYS A 73 10.03 -5.79 3.42
N ILE A 74 10.31 -5.96 4.69
CA ILE A 74 10.81 -7.21 5.24
C ILE A 74 9.68 -7.89 6.03
N ASN A 75 9.35 -9.10 5.65
CA ASN A 75 8.35 -9.92 6.33
C ASN A 75 9.02 -11.17 6.86
N LYS A 76 8.87 -11.43 8.13
CA LYS A 76 9.45 -12.58 8.80
C LYS A 76 8.45 -13.70 9.00
#